data_c84702b1252d415a80708f65c25596cf
#
_entry.id   c84702b1252d415a80708f65c25596cf
#
_cell.length_a   1.000
_cell.length_b   1.000
_cell.length_c   1.000
_cell.angle_alpha   90.00
_cell.angle_beta   90.00
_cell.angle_gamma   90.00
#
_symmetry.space_group_name_H-M   'P 1'
#
loop_
_entity.id
_entity.type
_entity.pdbx_description
1 polymer ?
#
loop_
_entity_poly.entity_id
_entity_poly.type
_entity_poly.pdbx_seq_one_letter_code
_entity_poly.pdbx_strand_id
1 'polypeptide(L)'
;GQLTNVKYRDARKNFKLYKGAEKVFYNIDSIVGHNYCVIVEGEMDVLALHEAGITNAISVPNGATLNSNNLDYLDNCIDYFDDMSKIIIAVDSDAPGQALQTELIRRLGAETCFLATFDDCKDANEYLTKYSSKELLSRITNAKPVPLENVTTFRDIEDEITDFVR
;
A
#
# COMPACT_ATOMS: atom_id res chain seq x y z
N GLY A 1 0.15 -21.77 3.10
CA GLY A 1 -1.13 -21.18 2.70
C GLY A 1 -1.93 -22.11 1.80
N GLN A 2 -3.21 -21.86 1.72
CA GLN A 2 -4.13 -22.52 0.79
C GLN A 2 -4.29 -21.68 -0.46
N LEU A 3 -4.29 -22.30 -1.68
CA LEU A 3 -4.56 -21.58 -2.90
C LEU A 3 -6.04 -21.13 -2.93
N THR A 4 -6.28 -19.83 -2.84
CA THR A 4 -7.63 -19.23 -2.73
C THR A 4 -8.10 -18.68 -4.07
N ASN A 5 -7.19 -18.06 -4.86
CA ASN A 5 -7.52 -17.46 -6.14
C ASN A 5 -6.36 -17.60 -7.15
N VAL A 6 -6.68 -17.47 -8.42
CA VAL A 6 -5.70 -17.42 -9.53
C VAL A 6 -6.04 -16.26 -10.43
N LYS A 7 -5.05 -15.40 -10.70
CA LYS A 7 -5.16 -14.31 -11.66
C LYS A 7 -4.39 -14.66 -12.94
N TYR A 8 -5.07 -14.58 -14.05
CA TYR A 8 -4.53 -14.83 -15.38
C TYR A 8 -4.19 -13.51 -16.06
N ARG A 9 -3.10 -13.49 -16.79
CA ARG A 9 -2.70 -12.37 -17.64
C ARG A 9 -2.30 -12.86 -19.00
N ASP A 10 -2.87 -12.28 -20.07
CA ASP A 10 -2.45 -12.56 -21.44
C ASP A 10 -1.33 -11.59 -21.91
N ALA A 11 -0.81 -11.83 -23.12
CA ALA A 11 0.23 -11.00 -23.72
C ALA A 11 -0.20 -9.56 -24.02
N ARG A 12 -1.51 -9.28 -24.06
CA ARG A 12 -2.11 -7.96 -24.28
C ARG A 12 -2.40 -7.22 -22.98
N LYS A 13 -1.94 -7.77 -21.83
CA LYS A 13 -2.20 -7.25 -20.47
C LYS A 13 -3.68 -7.29 -20.06
N ASN A 14 -4.50 -8.19 -20.64
CA ASN A 14 -5.82 -8.45 -20.11
C ASN A 14 -5.72 -9.36 -18.89
N PHE A 15 -6.46 -9.01 -17.84
CA PHE A 15 -6.46 -9.75 -16.57
C PHE A 15 -7.82 -10.43 -16.37
N LYS A 16 -7.77 -11.62 -15.76
CA LYS A 16 -8.98 -12.37 -15.38
C LYS A 16 -8.69 -13.14 -14.10
N LEU A 17 -9.59 -13.03 -13.13
CA LEU A 17 -9.58 -13.89 -11.94
C LEU A 17 -10.30 -15.20 -12.23
N TYR A 18 -9.95 -16.26 -11.53
CA TYR A 18 -10.67 -17.54 -11.62
C TYR A 18 -12.14 -17.33 -11.22
N LYS A 19 -13.06 -17.86 -12.04
CA LYS A 19 -14.49 -17.65 -11.84
C LYS A 19 -14.97 -18.24 -10.52
N GLY A 20 -15.59 -17.41 -9.67
CA GLY A 20 -16.14 -17.82 -8.38
C GLY A 20 -15.11 -17.98 -7.27
N ALA A 21 -13.83 -17.66 -7.52
CA ALA A 21 -12.84 -17.61 -6.46
C ALA A 21 -13.09 -16.41 -5.54
N GLU A 22 -12.73 -16.56 -4.29
CA GLU A 22 -12.80 -15.49 -3.31
C GLU A 22 -11.82 -14.36 -3.68
N LYS A 23 -12.25 -13.12 -3.52
CA LYS A 23 -11.38 -11.98 -3.71
C LYS A 23 -10.61 -11.74 -2.43
N VAL A 24 -9.31 -11.88 -2.49
CA VAL A 24 -8.36 -11.62 -1.40
C VAL A 24 -7.17 -10.84 -1.96
N PHE A 25 -6.39 -10.19 -1.11
CA PHE A 25 -5.12 -9.62 -1.54
C PHE A 25 -4.19 -10.70 -2.07
N TYR A 26 -3.43 -10.37 -3.11
CA TYR A 26 -2.31 -11.22 -3.53
C TYR A 26 -1.25 -11.24 -2.42
N ASN A 27 -0.70 -12.41 -2.13
CA ASN A 27 0.33 -12.64 -1.12
C ASN A 27 -0.13 -12.32 0.33
N ILE A 28 -1.41 -12.43 0.64
CA ILE A 28 -1.96 -12.06 1.97
C ILE A 28 -1.29 -12.79 3.12
N ASP A 29 -0.92 -14.06 2.95
CA ASP A 29 -0.26 -14.85 3.99
C ASP A 29 1.11 -14.26 4.44
N SER A 30 1.72 -13.42 3.60
CA SER A 30 3.03 -12.82 3.90
C SER A 30 3.01 -11.82 5.04
N ILE A 31 1.85 -11.30 5.41
CA ILE A 31 1.74 -10.32 6.48
C ILE A 31 1.43 -10.97 7.85
N VAL A 32 1.15 -12.27 7.89
CA VAL A 32 0.87 -12.98 9.12
C VAL A 32 2.09 -12.97 10.06
N GLY A 33 1.89 -12.53 11.28
CA GLY A 33 2.94 -12.42 12.30
C GLY A 33 3.82 -11.17 12.16
N HIS A 34 3.51 -10.29 11.23
CA HIS A 34 4.12 -8.96 11.13
C HIS A 34 3.20 -7.91 11.77
N ASN A 35 3.79 -6.84 12.31
CA ASN A 35 3.06 -5.69 12.84
C ASN A 35 2.99 -4.52 11.85
N TYR A 36 3.49 -4.72 10.62
CA TYR A 36 3.37 -3.78 9.53
C TYR A 36 3.26 -4.51 8.19
N CYS A 37 2.67 -3.85 7.20
CA CYS A 37 2.64 -4.33 5.81
C CYS A 37 2.74 -3.19 4.80
N VAL A 38 2.95 -3.57 3.53
CA VAL A 38 2.94 -2.65 2.39
C VAL A 38 1.85 -3.06 1.42
N ILE A 39 0.95 -2.14 1.07
CA ILE A 39 -0.13 -2.35 0.08
C ILE A 39 0.24 -1.62 -1.21
N VAL A 40 0.24 -2.35 -2.32
CA VAL A 40 0.46 -1.85 -3.69
C VAL A 40 -0.67 -2.25 -4.64
N GLU A 41 -0.67 -1.76 -5.87
CA GLU A 41 -1.73 -2.08 -6.83
C GLU A 41 -1.53 -3.38 -7.58
N GLY A 42 -0.31 -3.74 -7.92
CA GLY A 42 0.00 -4.85 -8.81
C GLY A 42 0.90 -5.93 -8.20
N GLU A 43 0.77 -7.15 -8.72
CA GLU A 43 1.62 -8.27 -8.32
C GLU A 43 3.09 -8.02 -8.66
N MET A 44 3.36 -7.26 -9.75
CA MET A 44 4.73 -6.92 -10.14
C MET A 44 5.39 -5.97 -9.14
N ASP A 45 4.61 -5.08 -8.49
CA ASP A 45 5.10 -4.21 -7.43
C ASP A 45 5.44 -5.00 -6.17
N VAL A 46 4.63 -6.01 -5.83
CA VAL A 46 4.95 -6.94 -4.73
C VAL A 46 6.28 -7.64 -4.99
N LEU A 47 6.50 -8.12 -6.22
CA LEU A 47 7.76 -8.78 -6.59
C LEU A 47 8.95 -7.79 -6.56
N ALA A 48 8.76 -6.55 -6.99
CA ALA A 48 9.77 -5.50 -6.91
C ALA A 48 10.14 -5.18 -5.45
N LEU A 49 9.14 -5.10 -4.56
CA LEU A 49 9.36 -4.91 -3.13
C LEU A 49 10.08 -6.12 -2.51
N HIS A 50 9.72 -7.33 -2.90
CA HIS A 50 10.40 -8.55 -2.46
C HIS A 50 11.88 -8.56 -2.87
N GLU A 51 12.20 -8.15 -4.10
CA GLU A 51 13.58 -7.96 -4.57
C GLU A 51 14.34 -6.92 -3.75
N ALA A 52 13.64 -5.91 -3.23
CA ALA A 52 14.22 -4.91 -2.33
C ALA A 52 14.31 -5.38 -0.86
N GLY A 53 13.92 -6.62 -0.55
CA GLY A 53 13.98 -7.20 0.79
C GLY A 53 12.73 -6.97 1.64
N ILE A 54 11.63 -6.48 1.06
CA ILE A 54 10.35 -6.25 1.74
C ILE A 54 9.41 -7.42 1.42
N THR A 55 9.35 -8.41 2.31
CA THR A 55 8.63 -9.66 2.07
C THR A 55 7.16 -9.62 2.47
N ASN A 56 6.76 -8.68 3.32
CA ASN A 56 5.40 -8.46 3.81
C ASN A 56 4.64 -7.42 2.99
N ALA A 57 4.76 -7.52 1.66
CA ALA A 57 4.03 -6.72 0.70
C ALA A 57 2.88 -7.51 0.08
N ILE A 58 1.74 -6.85 -0.11
CA ILE A 58 0.51 -7.39 -0.70
C ILE A 58 -0.02 -6.47 -1.79
N SER A 59 -0.78 -7.00 -2.75
CA SER A 59 -1.44 -6.16 -3.75
C SER A 59 -2.93 -6.41 -3.85
N VAL A 60 -3.66 -5.39 -4.31
CA VAL A 60 -5.09 -5.51 -4.58
C VAL A 60 -5.34 -6.43 -5.79
N PRO A 61 -6.41 -7.26 -5.77
CA PRO A 61 -6.59 -8.29 -6.79
C PRO A 61 -6.97 -7.73 -8.16
N ASN A 62 -7.64 -6.59 -8.23
CA ASN A 62 -8.21 -6.03 -9.47
C ASN A 62 -7.59 -4.72 -9.93
N GLY A 63 -6.53 -4.23 -9.24
CA GLY A 63 -6.00 -2.89 -9.45
C GLY A 63 -6.97 -1.79 -8.98
N ALA A 64 -6.58 -0.54 -9.20
CA ALA A 64 -7.40 0.62 -8.86
C ALA A 64 -8.37 1.00 -9.98
N THR A 65 -9.55 1.52 -9.63
CA THR A 65 -10.50 2.14 -10.56
C THR A 65 -11.11 3.39 -9.94
N LEU A 66 -11.46 4.39 -10.76
CA LEU A 66 -12.02 5.66 -10.29
C LEU A 66 -13.35 5.53 -9.50
N ASN A 67 -14.08 4.44 -9.70
CA ASN A 67 -15.39 4.21 -9.08
C ASN A 67 -15.40 3.05 -8.09
N SER A 68 -14.23 2.61 -7.63
CA SER A 68 -14.08 1.43 -6.79
C SER A 68 -14.27 1.75 -5.31
N ASN A 69 -15.51 1.98 -4.90
CA ASN A 69 -15.86 2.04 -3.47
C ASN A 69 -16.08 0.65 -2.87
N ASN A 70 -16.08 -0.40 -3.69
CA ASN A 70 -16.29 -1.78 -3.28
C ASN A 70 -14.96 -2.50 -3.16
N LEU A 71 -14.41 -2.56 -1.95
CA LEU A 71 -13.20 -3.29 -1.60
C LEU A 71 -13.57 -4.63 -0.94
N ASP A 72 -14.39 -5.47 -1.60
CA ASP A 72 -14.80 -6.79 -1.08
C ASP A 72 -13.61 -7.61 -0.57
N TYR A 73 -12.47 -7.51 -1.26
CA TYR A 73 -11.23 -8.19 -0.87
C TYR A 73 -10.67 -7.69 0.46
N LEU A 74 -10.90 -6.43 0.80
CA LEU A 74 -10.50 -5.88 2.10
C LEU A 74 -11.42 -6.42 3.19
N ASP A 75 -12.74 -6.46 2.94
CA ASP A 75 -13.70 -7.03 3.89
C ASP A 75 -13.39 -8.51 4.17
N ASN A 76 -13.04 -9.27 3.12
CA ASN A 76 -12.64 -10.68 3.25
C ASN A 76 -11.31 -10.89 4.00
N CYS A 77 -10.49 -9.86 4.12
CA CYS A 77 -9.15 -9.92 4.72
C CYS A 77 -8.99 -9.00 5.93
N ILE A 78 -10.06 -8.41 6.46
CA ILE A 78 -9.97 -7.36 7.47
C ILE A 78 -9.24 -7.82 8.75
N ASP A 79 -9.48 -9.06 9.17
CA ASP A 79 -8.88 -9.62 10.38
C ASP A 79 -7.33 -9.72 10.32
N TYR A 80 -6.76 -9.70 9.10
CA TYR A 80 -5.30 -9.70 8.93
C TYR A 80 -4.65 -8.36 9.34
N PHE A 81 -5.44 -7.30 9.47
CA PHE A 81 -4.97 -5.96 9.80
C PHE A 81 -5.17 -5.56 11.27
N ASP A 82 -5.86 -6.38 12.07
CA ASP A 82 -6.22 -6.06 13.46
C ASP A 82 -5.01 -5.71 14.34
N ASP A 83 -3.89 -6.42 14.18
CA ASP A 83 -2.67 -6.23 14.97
C ASP A 83 -1.62 -5.32 14.27
N MET A 84 -1.97 -4.70 13.14
CA MET A 84 -1.05 -3.84 12.40
C MET A 84 -0.89 -2.48 13.06
N SER A 85 0.33 -2.14 13.43
CA SER A 85 0.68 -0.80 13.94
C SER A 85 1.07 0.18 12.82
N LYS A 86 1.37 -0.33 11.62
CA LYS A 86 1.75 0.47 10.47
C LYS A 86 1.34 -0.20 9.17
N ILE A 87 0.57 0.51 8.35
CA ILE A 87 0.17 0.07 7.01
C ILE A 87 0.69 1.09 6.00
N ILE A 88 1.66 0.68 5.18
CA ILE A 88 2.25 1.57 4.17
C ILE A 88 1.47 1.40 2.87
N ILE A 89 0.83 2.46 2.41
CA ILE A 89 0.11 2.51 1.15
C ILE A 89 1.04 3.10 0.10
N ALA A 90 1.40 2.27 -0.90
CA ALA A 90 2.37 2.58 -1.95
C ALA A 90 1.76 2.27 -3.33
N VAL A 91 0.60 2.85 -3.60
CA VAL A 91 -0.17 2.68 -4.83
C VAL A 91 0.32 3.61 -5.94
N ASP A 92 -0.16 3.40 -7.16
CA ASP A 92 0.20 4.19 -8.33
C ASP A 92 -0.10 5.70 -8.14
N SER A 93 0.69 6.54 -8.76
CA SER A 93 0.55 8.01 -8.63
C SER A 93 -0.58 8.60 -9.48
N ASP A 94 -1.29 7.79 -10.27
CA ASP A 94 -2.39 8.23 -11.13
C ASP A 94 -3.72 8.41 -10.37
N ALA A 95 -4.73 8.95 -11.05
CA ALA A 95 -6.02 9.24 -10.42
C ALA A 95 -6.75 7.99 -9.86
N PRO A 96 -6.75 6.81 -10.51
CA PRO A 96 -7.24 5.58 -9.91
C PRO A 96 -6.52 5.18 -8.64
N GLY A 97 -5.19 5.26 -8.61
CA GLY A 97 -4.38 4.95 -7.43
C GLY A 97 -4.66 5.89 -6.26
N GLN A 98 -4.82 7.19 -6.53
CA GLN A 98 -5.21 8.16 -5.50
C GLN A 98 -6.61 7.89 -4.93
N ALA A 99 -7.57 7.46 -5.75
CA ALA A 99 -8.90 7.07 -5.29
C ALA A 99 -8.83 5.82 -4.41
N LEU A 100 -8.04 4.82 -4.80
CA LEU A 100 -7.78 3.62 -4.00
C LEU A 100 -7.11 3.98 -2.66
N GLN A 101 -6.08 4.83 -2.68
CA GLN A 101 -5.40 5.31 -1.48
C GLN A 101 -6.39 5.93 -0.48
N THR A 102 -7.24 6.84 -0.96
CA THR A 102 -8.24 7.52 -0.12
C THR A 102 -9.19 6.50 0.53
N GLU A 103 -9.66 5.52 -0.22
CA GLU A 103 -10.59 4.52 0.31
C GLU A 103 -9.91 3.53 1.28
N LEU A 104 -8.66 3.13 1.01
CA LEU A 104 -7.87 2.32 1.94
C LEU A 104 -7.65 3.05 3.28
N ILE A 105 -7.26 4.33 3.25
CA ILE A 105 -7.09 5.16 4.46
C ILE A 105 -8.40 5.25 5.23
N ARG A 106 -9.52 5.49 4.55
CA ARG A 106 -10.84 5.60 5.18
C ARG A 106 -11.24 4.32 5.92
N ARG A 107 -10.86 3.15 5.41
CA ARG A 107 -11.29 1.85 5.94
C ARG A 107 -10.31 1.26 6.95
N LEU A 108 -9.02 1.52 6.79
CA LEU A 108 -7.96 1.00 7.66
C LEU A 108 -7.61 1.93 8.84
N GLY A 109 -8.07 3.19 8.78
CA GLY A 109 -7.78 4.21 9.78
C GLY A 109 -6.52 5.03 9.43
N ALA A 110 -6.66 6.36 9.41
CA ALA A 110 -5.57 7.26 9.04
C ALA A 110 -4.39 7.19 10.03
N GLU A 111 -4.66 6.87 11.28
CA GLU A 111 -3.67 6.77 12.37
C GLU A 111 -2.66 5.63 12.17
N THR A 112 -3.05 4.56 11.47
CA THR A 112 -2.17 3.42 11.17
C THR A 112 -1.55 3.51 9.78
N CYS A 113 -2.08 4.40 8.91
CA CYS A 113 -1.68 4.50 7.51
C CYS A 113 -0.50 5.45 7.30
N PHE A 114 0.41 5.02 6.44
CA PHE A 114 1.58 5.77 5.97
C PHE A 114 1.61 5.77 4.45
N LEU A 115 2.11 6.83 3.84
CA LEU A 115 2.19 6.99 2.40
C LEU A 115 3.63 6.91 1.91
N ALA A 116 3.86 6.08 0.92
CA ALA A 116 5.09 6.07 0.13
C ALA A 116 4.76 6.47 -1.31
N THR A 117 5.57 7.36 -1.88
CA THR A 117 5.44 7.85 -3.25
C THR A 117 6.71 7.56 -4.03
N PHE A 118 6.61 7.43 -5.34
CA PHE A 118 7.72 7.03 -6.20
C PHE A 118 8.27 8.18 -7.08
N ASP A 119 8.10 9.43 -6.62
CA ASP A 119 8.56 10.66 -7.30
C ASP A 119 8.11 10.72 -8.76
N ASP A 120 9.06 10.56 -9.70
CA ASP A 120 8.85 10.58 -11.13
C ASP A 120 8.57 9.21 -11.76
N CYS A 121 8.40 8.17 -10.93
CA CYS A 121 7.97 6.84 -11.33
C CYS A 121 6.50 6.61 -11.00
N LYS A 122 5.85 5.79 -11.81
CA LYS A 122 4.44 5.47 -11.62
C LYS A 122 4.21 4.57 -10.41
N ASP A 123 5.04 3.54 -10.28
CA ASP A 123 4.87 2.43 -9.35
C ASP A 123 6.21 1.93 -8.81
N ALA A 124 6.17 0.97 -7.88
CA ALA A 124 7.36 0.39 -7.25
C ALA A 124 8.24 -0.38 -8.23
N ASN A 125 7.66 -1.05 -9.23
CA ASN A 125 8.40 -1.81 -10.22
C ASN A 125 9.19 -0.89 -11.17
N GLU A 126 8.59 0.22 -11.61
CA GLU A 126 9.30 1.24 -12.39
C GLU A 126 10.42 1.87 -11.56
N TYR A 127 10.17 2.19 -10.29
CA TYR A 127 11.14 2.76 -9.37
C TYR A 127 12.34 1.82 -9.17
N LEU A 128 12.10 0.53 -8.94
CA LEU A 128 13.18 -0.47 -8.84
C LEU A 128 14.04 -0.53 -10.10
N THR A 129 13.38 -0.51 -11.28
CA THR A 129 14.06 -0.60 -12.58
C THR A 129 14.92 0.63 -12.87
N LYS A 130 14.44 1.81 -12.47
CA LYS A 130 15.10 3.09 -12.72
C LYS A 130 16.23 3.38 -11.74
N TYR A 131 16.06 3.00 -10.49
CA TYR A 131 17.01 3.28 -9.41
C TYR A 131 17.68 1.99 -8.91
N SER A 132 17.35 1.54 -7.70
CA SER A 132 17.93 0.32 -7.12
C SER A 132 17.02 -0.25 -6.00
N SER A 133 17.28 -1.52 -5.63
CA SER A 133 16.63 -2.17 -4.48
C SER A 133 16.86 -1.40 -3.18
N LYS A 134 18.06 -0.84 -2.98
CA LYS A 134 18.39 -0.04 -1.78
C LYS A 134 17.56 1.24 -1.70
N GLU A 135 17.41 1.92 -2.83
CA GLU A 135 16.62 3.16 -2.89
C GLU A 135 15.13 2.89 -2.73
N LEU A 136 14.62 1.80 -3.33
CA LEU A 136 13.24 1.36 -3.13
C LEU A 136 12.98 1.01 -1.66
N LEU A 137 13.87 0.24 -1.02
CA LEU A 137 13.79 -0.05 0.42
C LEU A 137 13.77 1.24 1.25
N SER A 138 14.66 2.18 0.95
CA SER A 138 14.70 3.48 1.64
C SER A 138 13.40 4.26 1.46
N ARG A 139 12.81 4.25 0.26
CA ARG A 139 11.55 4.92 -0.03
C ARG A 139 10.41 4.38 0.85
N ILE A 140 10.27 3.09 0.95
CA ILE A 140 9.24 2.45 1.77
C ILE A 140 9.50 2.67 3.28
N THR A 141 10.74 2.54 3.72
CA THR A 141 11.10 2.73 5.13
C THR A 141 10.81 4.16 5.61
N ASN A 142 10.99 5.16 4.74
CA ASN A 142 10.74 6.57 5.00
C ASN A 142 9.31 7.03 4.65
N ALA A 143 8.36 6.12 4.50
CA ALA A 143 6.95 6.46 4.29
C ALA A 143 6.46 7.44 5.36
N LYS A 144 5.65 8.42 4.96
CA LYS A 144 5.14 9.49 5.83
C LYS A 144 3.78 9.12 6.40
N PRO A 145 3.50 9.44 7.67
CA PRO A 145 2.16 9.25 8.22
C PRO A 145 1.14 10.08 7.43
N VAL A 146 -0.08 9.57 7.34
CA VAL A 146 -1.21 10.36 6.81
C VAL A 146 -1.47 11.52 7.76
N PRO A 147 -1.57 12.77 7.28
CA PRO A 147 -1.93 13.90 8.12
C PRO A 147 -3.32 13.69 8.75
N LEU A 148 -3.40 13.78 10.06
CA LEU A 148 -4.68 13.72 10.79
C LEU A 148 -5.27 15.14 10.86
N GLU A 149 -6.47 15.32 10.34
CA GLU A 149 -7.15 16.60 10.44
C GLU A 149 -7.36 16.99 11.91
N ASN A 150 -7.05 18.23 12.25
CA ASN A 150 -7.15 18.80 13.61
C ASN A 150 -6.24 18.16 14.67
N VAL A 151 -5.22 17.40 14.27
CA VAL A 151 -4.18 16.91 15.17
C VAL A 151 -2.86 17.63 14.84
N THR A 152 -2.39 18.44 15.77
CA THR A 152 -1.09 19.13 15.68
C THR A 152 -0.06 18.30 16.44
N THR A 153 1.01 17.89 15.79
CA THR A 153 2.12 17.20 16.45
C THR A 153 3.05 18.21 17.14
N PHE A 154 3.88 17.74 18.07
CA PHE A 154 4.87 18.60 18.71
C PHE A 154 5.82 19.27 17.70
N ARG A 155 6.15 18.58 16.61
CA ARG A 155 6.98 19.15 15.53
C ARG A 155 6.31 20.28 14.78
N ASP A 156 5.00 20.22 14.61
CA ASP A 156 4.26 21.26 13.88
C ASP A 156 4.22 22.59 14.63
N ILE A 157 4.38 22.54 15.97
CA ILE A 157 4.34 23.71 16.86
C ILE A 157 5.71 24.06 17.47
N GLU A 158 6.77 23.30 17.16
CA GLU A 158 8.10 23.48 17.76
C GLU A 158 8.66 24.88 17.47
N ASP A 159 8.50 25.38 16.25
CA ASP A 159 8.93 26.73 15.85
C ASP A 159 8.12 27.81 16.58
N GLU A 160 6.81 27.64 16.73
CA GLU A 160 5.94 28.57 17.46
C GLU A 160 6.31 28.63 18.96
N ILE A 161 6.60 27.47 19.58
CA ILE A 161 7.03 27.41 20.99
C ILE A 161 8.38 28.05 21.15
N THR A 162 9.32 27.86 20.23
CA THR A 162 10.67 28.44 20.29
C THR A 162 10.63 29.97 20.22
N ASP A 163 9.73 30.54 19.41
CA ASP A 163 9.56 32.00 19.31
C ASP A 163 8.84 32.59 20.53
N PHE A 164 8.05 31.81 21.25
CA PHE A 164 7.36 32.28 22.47
C PHE A 164 8.26 32.32 23.71
N VAL A 165 9.36 31.56 23.69
CA VAL A 165 10.32 31.46 24.83
C VAL A 165 11.50 32.43 24.70
N ARG A 166 11.60 33.20 23.62
CA ARG A 166 12.59 34.28 23.40
C ARG A 166 12.03 35.63 23.79
#